data_ae6af86b3b65fed11993faa6250ed37c
#
_entry.id   ae6af86b3b65fed11993faa6250ed37c
#
_cell.length_a   1.000
_cell.length_b   1.000
_cell.length_c   1.000
_cell.angle_alpha   90.00
_cell.angle_beta   90.00
_cell.angle_gamma   90.00
#
_symmetry.space_group_name_H-M   'P 1'
#
loop_
_entity.id
_entity.type
_entity.pdbx_description
1 polymer ?
#
loop_
_entity_poly.entity_id
_entity_poly.type
_entity_poly.pdbx_seq_one_letter_code
_entity_poly.pdbx_strand_id
1 'polypeptide(L)'
;GSSLQFIIIQSKNTLGFGEDAIMKWKTISDNLLEMSNDINQYKERYSEGIRDVFVLFRDAMTKLITKQLKVSFKYYYVTLGIEVHPNVLAQADELKDIVRKKYPSATISVQFVTADELMLLYNSEPDVNITITLADQAITLGKQNEYVTLINIANYYKFITDSSGNLLKGIFESNVRDYQGNNSVNSCIANTLKNKNAEDFWWLNNGITILSDKITPITSKQLSIDNPEIVNGLQTSTEIYNYFSENKDKLDSENRNVLVRFIVPDTEEVRDDIIFATNNQTNIPKSSLRVTDAIHLQIEMFCKTRGLYYDLSLIHISE
;
A
#
# COMPACT_ATOMS: atom_id res chain seq x y z
N GLY A 1 -13.61 -3.24 19.75
CA GLY A 1 -15.02 -2.81 19.59
C GLY A 1 -15.40 -2.82 18.12
N SER A 2 -16.68 -3.02 17.79
CA SER A 2 -17.17 -2.97 16.40
C SER A 2 -17.22 -1.51 15.93
N SER A 3 -16.85 -1.24 14.67
CA SER A 3 -16.93 0.09 14.04
C SER A 3 -17.77 0.02 12.78
N LEU A 4 -18.55 1.08 12.52
CA LEU A 4 -19.30 1.28 11.28
C LEU A 4 -18.83 2.57 10.63
N GLN A 5 -18.35 2.49 9.41
CA GLN A 5 -17.92 3.62 8.63
C GLN A 5 -18.85 3.80 7.42
N PHE A 6 -19.40 5.01 7.27
CA PHE A 6 -20.22 5.39 6.14
C PHE A 6 -19.46 6.42 5.31
N ILE A 7 -19.18 6.06 4.05
CA ILE A 7 -18.36 6.86 3.15
C ILE A 7 -19.21 7.34 1.98
N ILE A 8 -19.17 8.65 1.72
CA ILE A 8 -19.81 9.29 0.56
C ILE A 8 -18.73 9.99 -0.26
N ILE A 9 -18.63 9.65 -1.53
CA ILE A 9 -17.63 10.21 -2.45
C ILE A 9 -18.37 10.92 -3.59
N GLN A 10 -17.98 12.15 -3.89
CA GLN A 10 -18.40 12.89 -5.07
C GLN A 10 -17.15 13.30 -5.86
N SER A 11 -17.04 12.82 -7.08
CA SER A 11 -16.01 13.29 -8.01
C SER A 11 -16.61 14.19 -9.07
N LYS A 12 -15.87 15.24 -9.43
CA LYS A 12 -16.22 16.15 -10.53
C LYS A 12 -14.97 16.49 -11.34
N ASN A 13 -15.09 16.45 -12.65
CA ASN A 13 -14.04 16.89 -13.57
C ASN A 13 -14.14 18.42 -13.76
N THR A 14 -13.89 19.19 -12.70
CA THR A 14 -13.94 20.65 -12.67
C THR A 14 -12.68 21.21 -12.02
N LEU A 15 -12.29 22.43 -12.39
CA LEU A 15 -11.12 23.13 -11.84
C LEU A 15 -11.35 23.77 -10.46
N GLY A 16 -12.40 23.40 -9.77
CA GLY A 16 -12.70 23.96 -8.45
C GLY A 16 -13.77 23.18 -7.69
N PHE A 17 -13.84 23.43 -6.40
CA PHE A 17 -14.82 22.85 -5.49
C PHE A 17 -16.06 23.75 -5.45
N GLY A 18 -17.15 23.34 -6.14
CA GLY A 18 -18.40 24.07 -6.13
C GLY A 18 -19.27 23.71 -4.92
N GLU A 19 -20.12 24.65 -4.48
CA GLU A 19 -21.01 24.47 -3.34
C GLU A 19 -22.11 23.42 -3.58
N ASP A 20 -22.51 23.21 -4.83
CA ASP A 20 -23.61 22.34 -5.23
C ASP A 20 -23.48 20.88 -4.78
N ALA A 21 -22.26 20.34 -4.73
CA ALA A 21 -22.02 18.98 -4.24
C ALA A 21 -22.34 18.87 -2.74
N ILE A 22 -21.87 19.84 -1.94
CA ILE A 22 -22.11 19.86 -0.50
C ILE A 22 -23.59 20.11 -0.19
N MET A 23 -24.23 21.01 -0.94
CA MET A 23 -25.66 21.24 -0.81
C MET A 23 -26.49 19.97 -1.09
N LYS A 24 -26.10 19.17 -2.09
CA LYS A 24 -26.70 17.86 -2.33
C LYS A 24 -26.47 16.91 -1.16
N TRP A 25 -25.26 16.85 -0.61
CA TRP A 25 -24.96 16.01 0.55
C TRP A 25 -25.74 16.42 1.79
N LYS A 26 -25.90 17.71 2.04
CA LYS A 26 -26.75 18.20 3.14
C LYS A 26 -28.16 17.67 3.00
N THR A 27 -28.75 17.81 1.80
CA THR A 27 -30.10 17.35 1.52
C THR A 27 -30.25 15.82 1.62
N ILE A 28 -29.31 15.07 1.06
CA ILE A 28 -29.31 13.61 1.14
C ILE A 28 -29.15 13.15 2.59
N SER A 29 -28.20 13.73 3.32
CA SER A 29 -27.94 13.36 4.72
C SER A 29 -29.10 13.73 5.64
N ASP A 30 -29.73 14.85 5.41
CA ASP A 30 -30.91 15.27 6.18
C ASP A 30 -32.09 14.30 5.97
N ASN A 31 -32.34 13.91 4.73
CA ASN A 31 -33.47 13.06 4.37
C ASN A 31 -33.23 11.57 4.70
N LEU A 32 -32.09 11.04 4.32
CA LEU A 32 -31.87 9.58 4.31
C LEU A 32 -31.18 9.04 5.56
N LEU A 33 -30.44 9.88 6.30
CA LEU A 33 -29.88 9.49 7.61
C LEU A 33 -30.89 9.52 8.75
N GLU A 34 -32.07 10.13 8.53
CA GLU A 34 -33.15 10.13 9.53
C GLU A 34 -33.79 8.76 9.60
N MET A 35 -33.59 8.04 10.72
CA MET A 35 -34.03 6.65 10.91
C MET A 35 -35.55 6.49 10.89
N SER A 36 -36.29 7.53 11.28
CA SER A 36 -37.77 7.52 11.32
C SER A 36 -38.43 7.70 9.95
N ASN A 37 -37.69 8.20 8.96
CA ASN A 37 -38.23 8.45 7.64
C ASN A 37 -38.36 7.14 6.82
N ASP A 38 -39.48 6.96 6.13
CA ASP A 38 -39.56 5.92 5.09
C ASP A 38 -38.72 6.32 3.87
N ILE A 39 -37.69 5.54 3.57
CA ILE A 39 -36.82 5.80 2.40
C ILE A 39 -37.61 5.76 1.08
N ASN A 40 -38.68 4.98 0.98
CA ASN A 40 -39.45 4.83 -0.23
C ASN A 40 -40.21 6.11 -0.61
N GLN A 41 -40.47 7.02 0.31
CA GLN A 41 -41.05 8.33 -0.01
C GLN A 41 -40.18 9.20 -0.93
N TYR A 42 -38.88 8.85 -1.02
CA TYR A 42 -37.90 9.58 -1.83
C TYR A 42 -37.56 8.87 -3.16
N LYS A 43 -38.38 7.89 -3.62
CA LYS A 43 -38.13 7.11 -4.84
C LYS A 43 -38.01 7.98 -6.11
N GLU A 44 -38.77 9.08 -6.17
CA GLU A 44 -38.74 10.01 -7.30
C GLU A 44 -37.58 11.02 -7.22
N ARG A 45 -36.93 11.14 -6.04
CA ARG A 45 -35.85 12.09 -5.78
C ARG A 45 -34.48 11.52 -5.84
N TYR A 46 -34.31 10.26 -5.44
CA TYR A 46 -33.03 9.55 -5.37
C TYR A 46 -33.09 8.25 -6.12
N SER A 47 -31.99 7.93 -6.85
CA SER A 47 -31.85 6.65 -7.53
C SER A 47 -31.94 5.47 -6.57
N GLU A 48 -32.30 4.30 -7.07
CA GLU A 48 -32.39 3.07 -6.31
C GLU A 48 -31.08 2.77 -5.60
N GLY A 49 -29.92 2.83 -6.29
CA GLY A 49 -28.62 2.55 -5.69
C GLY A 49 -28.28 3.48 -4.52
N ILE A 50 -28.66 4.76 -4.55
CA ILE A 50 -28.49 5.66 -3.39
C ILE A 50 -29.36 5.19 -2.22
N ARG A 51 -30.62 4.87 -2.47
CA ARG A 51 -31.55 4.44 -1.43
C ARG A 51 -31.10 3.14 -0.78
N ASP A 52 -30.64 2.16 -1.58
CA ASP A 52 -30.16 0.85 -1.12
C ASP A 52 -28.97 0.97 -0.15
N VAL A 53 -28.01 1.84 -0.44
CA VAL A 53 -26.87 2.10 0.47
C VAL A 53 -27.34 2.62 1.83
N PHE A 54 -28.37 3.50 1.84
CA PHE A 54 -28.93 4.01 3.11
C PHE A 54 -29.78 2.96 3.83
N VAL A 55 -30.44 2.05 3.11
CA VAL A 55 -31.10 0.88 3.72
C VAL A 55 -30.08 -0.01 4.41
N LEU A 56 -28.97 -0.36 3.71
CA LEU A 56 -27.88 -1.14 4.29
C LEU A 56 -27.28 -0.48 5.53
N PHE A 57 -27.09 0.85 5.50
CA PHE A 57 -26.62 1.60 6.65
C PHE A 57 -27.58 1.48 7.85
N ARG A 58 -28.88 1.69 7.63
CA ARG A 58 -29.91 1.60 8.68
C ARG A 58 -30.02 0.19 9.26
N ASP A 59 -29.93 -0.83 8.42
CA ASP A 59 -29.94 -2.24 8.85
C ASP A 59 -28.70 -2.56 9.70
N ALA A 60 -27.52 -2.06 9.29
CA ALA A 60 -26.30 -2.21 10.07
C ALA A 60 -26.41 -1.51 11.43
N MET A 61 -26.91 -0.27 11.46
CA MET A 61 -27.16 0.48 12.70
C MET A 61 -28.10 -0.28 13.64
N THR A 62 -29.22 -0.80 13.12
CA THR A 62 -30.21 -1.55 13.91
C THR A 62 -29.62 -2.83 14.50
N LYS A 63 -28.86 -3.59 13.70
CA LYS A 63 -28.21 -4.85 14.16
C LYS A 63 -27.12 -4.62 15.21
N LEU A 64 -26.51 -3.43 15.23
CA LEU A 64 -25.38 -3.12 16.09
C LEU A 64 -25.75 -2.22 17.28
N ILE A 65 -27.02 -1.84 17.44
CA ILE A 65 -27.50 -0.93 18.49
C ILE A 65 -27.18 -1.45 19.93
N THR A 66 -27.09 -2.78 20.09
CA THR A 66 -26.76 -3.42 21.36
C THR A 66 -25.27 -3.49 21.67
N LYS A 67 -24.42 -3.13 20.69
CA LYS A 67 -22.96 -3.13 20.81
C LYS A 67 -22.47 -1.70 20.93
N GLN A 68 -21.44 -1.45 21.75
CA GLN A 68 -20.76 -0.14 21.78
C GLN A 68 -20.11 0.12 20.41
N LEU A 69 -20.87 0.73 19.51
CA LEU A 69 -20.50 0.94 18.13
C LEU A 69 -19.86 2.33 17.97
N LYS A 70 -18.65 2.37 17.39
CA LYS A 70 -18.07 3.62 16.91
C LYS A 70 -18.57 3.86 15.49
N VAL A 71 -19.35 4.94 15.29
CA VAL A 71 -19.87 5.34 13.98
C VAL A 71 -19.03 6.47 13.43
N SER A 72 -18.68 6.43 12.15
CA SER A 72 -18.01 7.51 11.45
C SER A 72 -18.63 7.78 10.09
N PHE A 73 -18.79 9.07 9.76
CA PHE A 73 -19.22 9.55 8.45
C PHE A 73 -18.07 10.27 7.79
N LYS A 74 -17.70 9.84 6.59
CA LYS A 74 -16.62 10.44 5.78
C LYS A 74 -17.16 10.86 4.44
N TYR A 75 -17.00 12.14 4.12
CA TYR A 75 -17.38 12.74 2.84
C TYR A 75 -16.10 13.15 2.11
N TYR A 76 -15.94 12.68 0.87
CA TYR A 76 -14.80 13.02 0.02
C TYR A 76 -15.28 13.75 -1.22
N TYR A 77 -14.87 15.01 -1.36
CA TYR A 77 -15.11 15.79 -2.57
C TYR A 77 -13.84 15.86 -3.40
N VAL A 78 -13.85 15.20 -4.55
CA VAL A 78 -12.69 15.05 -5.44
C VAL A 78 -12.88 15.91 -6.67
N THR A 79 -11.94 16.82 -6.96
CA THR A 79 -11.95 17.66 -8.18
C THR A 79 -10.52 17.88 -8.68
N LEU A 80 -10.37 18.55 -9.83
CA LEU A 80 -9.08 19.05 -10.32
C LEU A 80 -8.68 20.41 -9.69
N GLY A 81 -9.48 20.94 -8.77
CA GLY A 81 -9.19 22.19 -8.07
C GLY A 81 -8.05 22.04 -7.08
N ILE A 82 -7.33 23.12 -6.84
CA ILE A 82 -6.20 23.18 -5.91
C ILE A 82 -6.54 23.90 -4.61
N GLU A 83 -7.56 24.74 -4.60
CA GLU A 83 -7.98 25.53 -3.42
C GLU A 83 -9.47 25.41 -3.18
N VAL A 84 -9.85 25.47 -1.90
CA VAL A 84 -11.24 25.41 -1.46
C VAL A 84 -11.68 26.80 -1.01
N HIS A 85 -12.73 27.34 -1.64
CA HIS A 85 -13.27 28.65 -1.29
C HIS A 85 -13.88 28.63 0.13
N PRO A 86 -13.74 29.71 0.94
CA PRO A 86 -14.28 29.78 2.31
C PRO A 86 -15.77 29.44 2.42
N ASN A 87 -16.60 29.83 1.45
CA ASN A 87 -18.02 29.50 1.43
C ASN A 87 -18.26 27.98 1.37
N VAL A 88 -17.44 27.25 0.62
CA VAL A 88 -17.52 25.78 0.51
C VAL A 88 -17.16 25.12 1.83
N LEU A 89 -16.17 25.66 2.54
CA LEU A 89 -15.81 25.21 3.90
C LEU A 89 -16.96 25.46 4.89
N ALA A 90 -17.59 26.62 4.84
CA ALA A 90 -18.76 26.94 5.67
C ALA A 90 -19.92 25.97 5.42
N GLN A 91 -20.21 25.65 4.14
CA GLN A 91 -21.21 24.65 3.78
C GLN A 91 -20.87 23.24 4.27
N ALA A 92 -19.57 22.89 4.29
CA ALA A 92 -19.10 21.61 4.83
C ALA A 92 -19.30 21.53 6.35
N ASP A 93 -19.09 22.63 7.07
CA ASP A 93 -19.34 22.67 8.53
C ASP A 93 -20.85 22.57 8.84
N GLU A 94 -21.72 23.21 8.07
CA GLU A 94 -23.17 23.02 8.19
C GLU A 94 -23.58 21.55 7.92
N LEU A 95 -22.97 20.89 6.95
CA LEU A 95 -23.19 19.45 6.72
C LEU A 95 -22.81 18.61 7.95
N LYS A 96 -21.65 18.90 8.54
CA LYS A 96 -21.21 18.21 9.77
C LYS A 96 -22.23 18.40 10.91
N ASP A 97 -22.79 19.60 11.04
CA ASP A 97 -23.79 19.90 12.07
C ASP A 97 -25.13 19.19 11.84
N ILE A 98 -25.57 19.06 10.59
CA ILE A 98 -26.76 18.28 10.22
C ILE A 98 -26.58 16.81 10.65
N VAL A 99 -25.42 16.21 10.34
CA VAL A 99 -25.15 14.82 10.69
C VAL A 99 -24.97 14.67 12.21
N ARG A 100 -24.28 15.60 12.87
CA ARG A 100 -24.05 15.58 14.32
C ARG A 100 -25.35 15.68 15.12
N LYS A 101 -26.34 16.43 14.65
CA LYS A 101 -27.67 16.49 15.27
C LYS A 101 -28.36 15.12 15.30
N LYS A 102 -28.16 14.29 14.29
CA LYS A 102 -28.76 12.95 14.19
C LYS A 102 -27.91 11.87 14.89
N TYR A 103 -26.59 12.05 14.88
CA TYR A 103 -25.61 11.09 15.42
C TYR A 103 -24.57 11.82 16.30
N PRO A 104 -24.93 12.23 17.54
CA PRO A 104 -24.07 13.09 18.38
C PRO A 104 -22.70 12.46 18.73
N SER A 105 -22.64 11.13 18.84
CA SER A 105 -21.40 10.40 19.17
C SER A 105 -20.56 9.99 17.95
N ALA A 106 -21.03 10.29 16.74
CA ALA A 106 -20.31 9.93 15.52
C ALA A 106 -19.13 10.86 15.23
N THR A 107 -18.08 10.30 14.66
CA THR A 107 -16.99 11.08 14.05
C THR A 107 -17.40 11.49 12.64
N ILE A 108 -17.30 12.78 12.30
CA ILE A 108 -17.73 13.29 10.99
C ILE A 108 -16.56 14.07 10.37
N SER A 109 -16.20 13.73 9.13
CA SER A 109 -15.18 14.43 8.35
C SER A 109 -15.68 14.75 6.95
N VAL A 110 -15.30 15.92 6.45
CA VAL A 110 -15.43 16.31 5.04
C VAL A 110 -14.03 16.63 4.54
N GLN A 111 -13.61 15.94 3.51
CA GLN A 111 -12.29 16.07 2.92
C GLN A 111 -12.43 16.52 1.46
N PHE A 112 -11.62 17.50 1.10
CA PHE A 112 -11.50 18.02 -0.25
C PHE A 112 -10.22 17.43 -0.82
N VAL A 113 -10.34 16.65 -1.88
CA VAL A 113 -9.23 15.94 -2.50
C VAL A 113 -8.92 16.56 -3.85
N THR A 114 -7.77 17.16 -3.96
CA THR A 114 -7.25 17.75 -5.19
C THR A 114 -6.76 16.67 -6.17
N ALA A 115 -6.46 17.05 -7.41
CA ALA A 115 -5.88 16.12 -8.37
C ALA A 115 -4.55 15.56 -7.88
N ASP A 116 -3.69 16.41 -7.28
CA ASP A 116 -2.39 16.00 -6.78
C ASP A 116 -2.53 15.03 -5.58
N GLU A 117 -3.43 15.34 -4.64
CA GLU A 117 -3.72 14.43 -3.52
C GLU A 117 -4.32 13.11 -3.98
N LEU A 118 -5.21 13.12 -5.00
CA LEU A 118 -5.76 11.89 -5.58
C LEU A 118 -4.65 11.05 -6.22
N MET A 119 -3.70 11.69 -6.90
CA MET A 119 -2.54 11.01 -7.48
C MET A 119 -1.62 10.44 -6.40
N LEU A 120 -1.37 11.19 -5.33
CA LEU A 120 -0.62 10.68 -4.18
C LEU A 120 -1.33 9.49 -3.53
N LEU A 121 -2.66 9.55 -3.34
CA LEU A 121 -3.46 8.44 -2.81
C LEU A 121 -3.47 7.22 -3.73
N TYR A 122 -3.49 7.43 -5.05
CA TYR A 122 -3.44 6.35 -6.01
C TYR A 122 -2.07 5.66 -6.03
N ASN A 123 -1.01 6.44 -5.87
CA ASN A 123 0.37 5.96 -5.84
C ASN A 123 0.81 5.52 -4.42
N SER A 124 0.07 5.93 -3.36
CA SER A 124 0.33 5.43 -2.02
C SER A 124 -0.21 4.00 -1.93
N GLU A 125 0.68 3.05 -1.82
CA GLU A 125 0.29 1.73 -1.36
C GLU A 125 -0.26 1.83 0.07
N PRO A 126 -1.27 1.03 0.43
CA PRO A 126 -1.73 0.99 1.81
C PRO A 126 -0.56 0.59 2.71
N ASP A 127 -0.42 1.25 3.87
CA ASP A 127 0.58 0.91 4.88
C ASP A 127 0.60 -0.61 5.10
N VAL A 128 1.70 -1.22 4.73
CA VAL A 128 1.90 -2.67 4.82
C VAL A 128 2.75 -2.96 6.05
N ASN A 129 2.19 -3.68 7.00
CA ASN A 129 2.95 -4.19 8.13
C ASN A 129 3.03 -5.72 8.02
N ILE A 130 4.24 -6.24 7.91
CA ILE A 130 4.48 -7.68 7.80
C ILE A 130 5.36 -8.14 8.96
N THR A 131 4.90 -9.19 9.65
CA THR A 131 5.72 -9.86 10.67
C THR A 131 6.56 -10.95 10.03
N ILE A 132 7.86 -10.99 10.35
CA ILE A 132 8.78 -12.02 9.89
C ILE A 132 9.40 -12.77 11.05
N THR A 133 9.51 -14.11 10.88
CA THR A 133 10.18 -15.00 11.86
C THR A 133 11.60 -15.29 11.38
N LEU A 134 12.57 -15.04 12.26
CA LEU A 134 13.99 -15.21 12.04
C LEU A 134 14.43 -16.64 12.37
N ALA A 135 15.48 -17.11 11.73
CA ALA A 135 16.10 -18.39 12.07
C ALA A 135 16.81 -18.31 13.44
N ASP A 136 17.47 -17.19 13.69
CA ASP A 136 18.11 -16.89 14.96
C ASP A 136 18.01 -15.38 15.28
N GLN A 137 18.47 -14.98 16.46
CA GLN A 137 18.48 -13.58 16.87
C GLN A 137 19.23 -12.71 15.85
N ALA A 138 18.66 -11.57 15.49
CA ALA A 138 19.30 -10.63 14.58
C ALA A 138 20.50 -9.94 15.24
N ILE A 139 21.52 -9.67 14.43
CA ILE A 139 22.67 -8.86 14.82
C ILE A 139 22.33 -7.39 14.51
N THR A 140 22.55 -6.52 15.50
CA THR A 140 22.42 -5.06 15.36
C THR A 140 23.75 -4.40 15.66
N LEU A 141 24.12 -3.38 14.90
CA LEU A 141 25.43 -2.68 15.06
C LEU A 141 25.32 -1.39 15.87
N GLY A 142 24.49 -1.39 16.92
CA GLY A 142 24.39 -0.29 17.88
C GLY A 142 23.41 0.84 17.54
N LYS A 143 22.89 0.91 16.34
CA LYS A 143 21.71 1.69 15.98
C LYS A 143 20.51 0.78 15.93
N GLN A 144 19.36 1.23 16.45
CA GLN A 144 18.12 0.40 16.48
C GLN A 144 17.46 0.22 15.09
N ASN A 145 18.12 0.67 14.04
CA ASN A 145 17.57 0.79 12.69
C ASN A 145 18.21 -0.17 11.68
N GLU A 146 19.07 -1.07 12.15
CA GLU A 146 19.82 -2.00 11.27
C GLU A 146 19.80 -3.41 11.84
N TYR A 147 19.44 -4.39 11.01
CA TYR A 147 19.40 -5.81 11.41
C TYR A 147 20.01 -6.67 10.32
N VAL A 148 20.92 -7.56 10.71
CA VAL A 148 21.46 -8.62 9.85
C VAL A 148 21.06 -9.96 10.45
N THR A 149 20.43 -10.82 9.67
CA THR A 149 19.90 -12.09 10.17
C THR A 149 19.80 -13.14 9.09
N LEU A 150 19.67 -14.38 9.51
CA LEU A 150 19.27 -15.49 8.67
C LEU A 150 17.78 -15.74 8.83
N ILE A 151 17.11 -16.00 7.72
CA ILE A 151 15.68 -16.30 7.68
C ILE A 151 15.50 -17.62 6.94
N ASN A 152 14.75 -18.55 7.54
CA ASN A 152 14.36 -19.76 6.86
C ASN A 152 13.62 -19.41 5.55
N ILE A 153 14.02 -20.04 4.41
CA ILE A 153 13.48 -19.64 3.10
C ILE A 153 11.98 -19.88 2.97
N ALA A 154 11.37 -20.79 3.75
CA ALA A 154 9.92 -20.95 3.80
C ALA A 154 9.23 -19.78 4.56
N ASN A 155 9.87 -19.27 5.63
CA ASN A 155 9.39 -18.06 6.31
C ASN A 155 9.57 -16.82 5.43
N TYR A 156 10.64 -16.74 4.66
CA TYR A 156 10.86 -15.68 3.69
C TYR A 156 9.81 -15.74 2.56
N TYR A 157 9.48 -16.94 2.05
CA TYR A 157 8.38 -17.10 1.10
C TYR A 157 7.06 -16.55 1.65
N LYS A 158 6.72 -16.85 2.91
CA LYS A 158 5.51 -16.31 3.56
C LYS A 158 5.55 -14.78 3.73
N PHE A 159 6.73 -14.21 3.89
CA PHE A 159 6.91 -12.76 4.00
C PHE A 159 6.65 -12.03 2.68
N ILE A 160 7.01 -12.64 1.54
CA ILE A 160 6.83 -12.04 0.20
C ILE A 160 5.51 -12.41 -0.48
N THR A 161 4.62 -13.16 0.21
CA THR A 161 3.33 -13.60 -0.36
C THR A 161 2.15 -13.19 0.51
N ASP A 162 1.00 -13.00 -0.13
CA ASP A 162 -0.28 -12.80 0.55
C ASP A 162 -0.85 -14.13 1.12
N SER A 163 -1.98 -14.05 1.81
CA SER A 163 -2.67 -15.22 2.37
C SER A 163 -3.15 -16.23 1.33
N SER A 164 -3.24 -15.86 0.06
CA SER A 164 -3.59 -16.72 -1.07
C SER A 164 -2.36 -17.34 -1.74
N GLY A 165 -1.15 -16.90 -1.35
CA GLY A 165 0.12 -17.35 -1.90
C GLY A 165 0.54 -16.60 -3.16
N ASN A 166 -0.05 -15.43 -3.43
CA ASN A 166 0.39 -14.56 -4.53
C ASN A 166 1.53 -13.66 -4.08
N LEU A 167 2.46 -13.37 -4.99
CA LEU A 167 3.57 -12.46 -4.72
C LEU A 167 3.08 -11.04 -4.42
N LEU A 168 3.56 -10.45 -3.33
CA LEU A 168 3.34 -9.05 -2.98
C LEU A 168 4.20 -8.15 -3.88
N LYS A 169 3.69 -7.76 -5.04
CA LYS A 169 4.48 -7.00 -6.05
C LYS A 169 4.96 -5.65 -5.53
N GLY A 170 4.16 -4.94 -4.74
CA GLY A 170 4.48 -3.62 -4.22
C GLY A 170 5.80 -3.57 -3.44
N ILE A 171 6.14 -4.61 -2.69
CA ILE A 171 7.41 -4.63 -1.94
C ILE A 171 8.67 -4.73 -2.84
N PHE A 172 8.51 -4.86 -4.16
CA PHE A 172 9.60 -4.94 -5.15
C PHE A 172 9.71 -3.71 -6.05
N GLU A 173 8.82 -2.72 -5.95
CA GLU A 173 8.75 -1.58 -6.87
C GLU A 173 10.01 -0.71 -6.89
N SER A 174 10.69 -0.59 -5.74
CA SER A 174 11.97 0.12 -5.65
C SER A 174 13.17 -0.67 -6.18
N ASN A 175 12.96 -1.86 -6.74
CA ASN A 175 14.04 -2.63 -7.34
C ASN A 175 14.30 -2.13 -8.77
N VAL A 176 15.45 -1.48 -8.97
CA VAL A 176 15.87 -0.88 -10.25
C VAL A 176 16.07 -1.91 -11.38
N ARG A 177 16.01 -3.20 -11.06
CA ARG A 177 16.20 -4.28 -12.03
C ARG A 177 14.92 -5.06 -12.23
N ASP A 178 14.48 -5.15 -13.46
CA ASP A 178 13.46 -6.12 -13.84
C ASP A 178 13.97 -7.57 -13.69
N TYR A 179 13.06 -8.47 -13.37
CA TYR A 179 13.36 -9.90 -13.39
C TYR A 179 13.80 -10.33 -14.79
N GLN A 180 15.05 -10.76 -14.92
CA GLN A 180 15.68 -11.04 -16.23
C GLN A 180 15.36 -12.44 -16.80
N GLY A 181 14.29 -13.09 -16.35
CA GLY A 181 13.88 -14.39 -16.85
C GLY A 181 14.94 -15.49 -16.66
N ASN A 182 14.98 -16.46 -17.58
CA ASN A 182 15.95 -17.58 -17.53
C ASN A 182 17.35 -17.13 -18.00
N ASN A 183 18.15 -16.59 -17.07
CA ASN A 183 19.58 -16.36 -17.28
C ASN A 183 20.42 -17.39 -16.48
N SER A 184 21.75 -17.37 -16.64
CA SER A 184 22.65 -18.29 -15.97
C SER A 184 22.61 -18.16 -14.43
N VAL A 185 22.42 -16.95 -13.91
CA VAL A 185 22.37 -16.68 -12.46
C VAL A 185 21.09 -17.26 -11.86
N ASN A 186 19.93 -17.00 -12.48
CA ASN A 186 18.65 -17.52 -12.03
C ASN A 186 18.62 -19.06 -12.08
N SER A 187 19.20 -19.64 -13.14
CA SER A 187 19.35 -21.09 -13.25
C SER A 187 20.22 -21.69 -12.13
N CYS A 188 21.29 -21.00 -11.70
CA CYS A 188 22.10 -21.43 -10.55
C CYS A 188 21.30 -21.38 -9.25
N ILE A 189 20.56 -20.29 -8.99
CA ILE A 189 19.72 -20.16 -7.79
C ILE A 189 18.62 -21.24 -7.79
N ALA A 190 17.91 -21.43 -8.91
CA ALA A 190 16.89 -22.46 -9.05
C ALA A 190 17.45 -23.87 -8.83
N ASN A 191 18.66 -24.15 -9.31
CA ASN A 191 19.31 -25.43 -9.10
C ASN A 191 19.70 -25.68 -7.62
N THR A 192 20.15 -24.63 -6.90
CA THR A 192 20.43 -24.77 -5.46
C THR A 192 19.15 -24.99 -4.66
N LEU A 193 18.00 -24.47 -5.10
CA LEU A 193 16.69 -24.74 -4.49
C LEU A 193 16.18 -26.16 -4.77
N LYS A 194 16.39 -26.68 -5.98
CA LYS A 194 15.94 -28.02 -6.38
C LYS A 194 16.82 -29.15 -5.80
N ASN A 195 18.10 -28.90 -5.67
CA ASN A 195 19.06 -29.88 -5.18
C ASN A 195 19.38 -29.61 -3.71
N LYS A 196 19.31 -30.66 -2.86
CA LYS A 196 19.84 -30.59 -1.50
C LYS A 196 21.38 -30.74 -1.58
N ASN A 197 22.03 -29.59 -1.76
CA ASN A 197 23.49 -29.54 -1.71
C ASN A 197 23.99 -29.71 -0.27
N ALA A 198 25.27 -30.04 -0.11
CA ALA A 198 25.93 -30.12 1.21
C ALA A 198 26.08 -28.68 1.80
N GLU A 199 26.16 -27.67 0.96
CA GLU A 199 26.32 -26.27 1.32
C GLU A 199 24.95 -25.64 1.65
N ASP A 200 24.93 -24.79 2.66
CA ASP A 200 23.72 -24.01 3.00
C ASP A 200 23.41 -22.98 1.90
N PHE A 201 22.15 -22.77 1.60
CA PHE A 201 21.66 -21.87 0.55
C PHE A 201 22.22 -20.45 0.69
N TRP A 202 22.34 -19.91 1.91
CA TRP A 202 22.83 -18.55 2.15
C TRP A 202 24.33 -18.38 1.84
N TRP A 203 25.13 -19.47 1.76
CA TRP A 203 26.52 -19.38 1.35
C TRP A 203 26.68 -19.14 -0.14
N LEU A 204 25.70 -19.60 -0.92
CA LEU A 204 25.72 -19.56 -2.38
C LEU A 204 24.98 -18.35 -2.97
N ASN A 205 24.44 -17.49 -2.10
CA ASN A 205 23.63 -16.33 -2.52
C ASN A 205 24.09 -15.05 -1.82
N ASN A 206 24.03 -13.92 -2.52
CA ASN A 206 24.49 -12.61 -2.01
C ASN A 206 23.59 -12.01 -0.90
N GLY A 207 22.47 -12.68 -0.58
CA GLY A 207 21.50 -12.20 0.39
C GLY A 207 20.54 -11.17 -0.21
N ILE A 208 19.67 -10.68 0.67
CA ILE A 208 18.57 -9.77 0.33
C ILE A 208 18.72 -8.52 1.17
N THR A 209 18.46 -7.35 0.59
CA THR A 209 18.42 -6.08 1.32
C THR A 209 17.00 -5.52 1.26
N ILE A 210 16.44 -5.24 2.41
CA ILE A 210 15.08 -4.71 2.60
C ILE A 210 15.19 -3.39 3.35
N LEU A 211 14.66 -2.34 2.76
CA LEU A 211 14.42 -1.06 3.42
C LEU A 211 13.04 -1.08 4.08
N SER A 212 12.83 -0.22 5.06
CA SER A 212 11.58 -0.11 5.78
C SER A 212 11.45 1.26 6.44
N ASP A 213 10.25 1.74 6.64
CA ASP A 213 9.99 2.98 7.39
C ASP A 213 10.26 2.78 8.89
N LYS A 214 9.97 1.58 9.39
CA LYS A 214 10.15 1.24 10.80
C LYS A 214 10.27 -0.26 11.01
N ILE A 215 11.16 -0.65 11.91
CA ILE A 215 11.33 -2.05 12.33
C ILE A 215 11.12 -2.13 13.84
N THR A 216 10.21 -2.99 14.27
CA THR A 216 9.89 -3.18 15.68
C THR A 216 10.14 -4.63 16.08
N PRO A 217 11.11 -4.92 16.97
CA PRO A 217 11.27 -6.25 17.54
C PRO A 217 10.03 -6.64 18.36
N ILE A 218 9.40 -7.77 18.02
CA ILE A 218 8.28 -8.35 18.77
C ILE A 218 8.84 -9.32 19.80
N THR A 219 9.75 -10.18 19.36
CA THR A 219 10.51 -11.13 20.19
C THR A 219 11.95 -11.16 19.74
N SER A 220 12.81 -11.96 20.41
CA SER A 220 14.20 -12.18 19.96
C SER A 220 14.30 -12.79 18.56
N LYS A 221 13.23 -13.42 18.05
CA LYS A 221 13.16 -14.08 16.74
C LYS A 221 12.00 -13.62 15.87
N GLN A 222 11.41 -12.47 16.17
CA GLN A 222 10.33 -11.89 15.34
C GLN A 222 10.47 -10.38 15.24
N LEU A 223 10.37 -9.88 14.02
CA LEU A 223 10.35 -8.47 13.69
C LEU A 223 9.02 -8.12 13.00
N SER A 224 8.48 -6.95 13.32
CA SER A 224 7.42 -6.28 12.59
C SER A 224 8.05 -5.24 11.68
N ILE A 225 7.76 -5.29 10.41
CA ILE A 225 8.36 -4.47 9.35
C ILE A 225 7.26 -3.62 8.74
N ASP A 226 7.39 -2.31 8.85
CA ASP A 226 6.45 -1.35 8.26
C ASP A 226 6.97 -0.94 6.87
N ASN A 227 6.12 -1.04 5.86
CA ASN A 227 6.40 -0.70 4.46
C ASN A 227 7.73 -1.27 3.94
N PRO A 228 7.87 -2.61 3.90
CA PRO A 228 9.10 -3.23 3.43
C PRO A 228 9.31 -3.02 1.93
N GLU A 229 10.51 -2.63 1.54
CA GLU A 229 10.96 -2.50 0.15
C GLU A 229 12.18 -3.38 -0.12
N ILE A 230 12.06 -4.35 -1.02
CA ILE A 230 13.17 -5.20 -1.40
C ILE A 230 13.99 -4.51 -2.48
N VAL A 231 15.09 -3.86 -2.08
CA VAL A 231 15.94 -3.08 -2.98
C VAL A 231 17.06 -3.89 -3.62
N ASN A 232 17.41 -5.04 -3.05
CA ASN A 232 18.35 -5.99 -3.63
C ASN A 232 17.94 -7.42 -3.31
N GLY A 233 18.17 -8.36 -4.24
CA GLY A 233 17.80 -9.77 -4.11
C GLY A 233 16.55 -10.18 -4.86
N LEU A 234 16.07 -9.39 -5.84
CA LEU A 234 14.91 -9.69 -6.66
C LEU A 234 14.98 -11.07 -7.31
N GLN A 235 16.12 -11.43 -7.89
CA GLN A 235 16.31 -12.72 -8.55
C GLN A 235 16.15 -13.87 -7.54
N THR A 236 16.82 -13.77 -6.38
CA THR A 236 16.72 -14.77 -5.30
C THR A 236 15.29 -14.89 -4.78
N SER A 237 14.62 -13.76 -4.57
CA SER A 237 13.22 -13.71 -4.10
C SER A 237 12.27 -14.35 -5.09
N THR A 238 12.43 -14.05 -6.37
CA THR A 238 11.58 -14.61 -7.44
C THR A 238 11.79 -16.12 -7.59
N GLU A 239 13.03 -16.61 -7.50
CA GLU A 239 13.30 -18.04 -7.57
C GLU A 239 12.77 -18.78 -6.33
N ILE A 240 12.85 -18.20 -5.13
CA ILE A 240 12.22 -18.74 -3.91
C ILE A 240 10.68 -18.79 -4.10
N TYR A 241 10.09 -17.73 -4.61
CA TYR A 241 8.66 -17.68 -4.89
C TYR A 241 8.24 -18.78 -5.89
N ASN A 242 8.92 -18.88 -7.03
CA ASN A 242 8.62 -19.87 -8.05
C ASN A 242 8.74 -21.28 -7.51
N TYR A 243 9.83 -21.59 -6.78
CA TYR A 243 10.06 -22.89 -6.20
C TYR A 243 8.94 -23.35 -5.26
N PHE A 244 8.53 -22.50 -4.31
CA PHE A 244 7.48 -22.87 -3.35
C PHE A 244 6.07 -22.74 -3.92
N SER A 245 5.84 -21.95 -4.94
CA SER A 245 4.56 -21.93 -5.65
C SER A 245 4.23 -23.29 -6.28
N GLU A 246 5.28 -24.00 -6.76
CA GLU A 246 5.17 -25.33 -7.32
C GLU A 246 5.34 -26.46 -6.28
N ASN A 247 5.90 -26.19 -5.10
CA ASN A 247 6.28 -27.19 -4.09
C ASN A 247 5.82 -26.79 -2.69
N LYS A 248 4.52 -26.45 -2.53
CA LYS A 248 3.94 -26.03 -1.25
C LYS A 248 4.07 -27.08 -0.13
N ASP A 249 4.08 -28.37 -0.49
CA ASP A 249 4.27 -29.50 0.39
C ASP A 249 5.64 -29.51 1.08
N LYS A 250 6.65 -28.83 0.52
CA LYS A 250 7.99 -28.76 1.07
C LYS A 250 8.21 -27.64 2.09
N LEU A 251 7.24 -26.71 2.25
CA LEU A 251 7.37 -25.57 3.16
C LEU A 251 7.66 -25.98 4.61
N ASP A 252 6.96 -27.02 5.09
CA ASP A 252 7.09 -27.46 6.50
C ASP A 252 8.38 -28.26 6.76
N SER A 253 9.00 -28.81 5.72
CA SER A 253 10.25 -29.59 5.82
C SER A 253 11.49 -28.79 5.43
N GLU A 254 11.33 -27.50 5.12
CA GLU A 254 12.43 -26.63 4.69
C GLU A 254 13.26 -26.16 5.88
N ASN A 255 14.57 -26.32 5.79
CA ASN A 255 15.52 -25.95 6.85
C ASN A 255 16.66 -25.04 6.39
N ARG A 256 16.74 -24.71 5.09
CA ARG A 256 17.74 -23.79 4.55
C ARG A 256 17.38 -22.34 4.85
N ASN A 257 18.39 -21.50 4.88
CA ASN A 257 18.24 -20.10 5.24
C ASN A 257 18.70 -19.18 4.10
N VAL A 258 18.24 -17.93 4.14
CA VAL A 258 18.73 -16.82 3.32
C VAL A 258 19.22 -15.70 4.23
N LEU A 259 20.31 -15.04 3.85
CA LEU A 259 20.82 -13.86 4.54
C LEU A 259 19.95 -12.64 4.17
N VAL A 260 19.48 -11.93 5.19
CA VAL A 260 18.67 -10.71 5.00
C VAL A 260 19.23 -9.56 5.83
N ARG A 261 19.31 -8.41 5.21
CA ARG A 261 19.62 -7.12 5.82
C ARG A 261 18.38 -6.27 5.83
N PHE A 262 17.96 -5.81 7.01
CA PHE A 262 16.90 -4.84 7.17
C PHE A 262 17.50 -3.51 7.58
N ILE A 263 17.13 -2.43 6.92
CA ILE A 263 17.67 -1.08 7.15
C ILE A 263 16.52 -0.08 7.15
N VAL A 264 16.49 0.79 8.16
CA VAL A 264 15.64 1.98 8.18
C VAL A 264 16.52 3.18 7.85
N PRO A 265 16.46 3.72 6.63
CA PRO A 265 17.26 4.88 6.26
C PRO A 265 16.78 6.14 6.99
N ASP A 266 17.72 6.96 7.46
CA ASP A 266 17.40 8.21 8.18
C ASP A 266 16.89 9.32 7.24
N THR A 267 17.23 9.27 5.96
CA THR A 267 16.82 10.24 4.92
C THR A 267 16.66 9.58 3.57
N GLU A 268 15.93 10.23 2.64
CA GLU A 268 15.78 9.79 1.25
C GLU A 268 17.15 9.70 0.52
N GLU A 269 18.10 10.59 0.82
CA GLU A 269 19.43 10.54 0.22
C GLU A 269 20.17 9.26 0.63
N VAL A 270 20.10 8.87 1.89
CA VAL A 270 20.70 7.63 2.40
C VAL A 270 19.99 6.42 1.77
N ARG A 271 18.67 6.49 1.60
CA ARG A 271 17.89 5.46 0.90
C ARG A 271 18.41 5.26 -0.53
N ASP A 272 18.54 6.35 -1.29
CA ASP A 272 19.02 6.32 -2.66
C ASP A 272 20.46 5.78 -2.76
N ASP A 273 21.34 6.18 -1.84
CA ASP A 273 22.71 5.68 -1.77
C ASP A 273 22.76 4.16 -1.50
N ILE A 274 21.89 3.64 -0.63
CA ILE A 274 21.81 2.19 -0.37
C ILE A 274 21.31 1.44 -1.61
N ILE A 275 20.26 1.95 -2.26
CA ILE A 275 19.73 1.36 -3.49
C ILE A 275 20.82 1.34 -4.56
N PHE A 276 21.52 2.45 -4.75
CA PHE A 276 22.62 2.54 -5.71
C PHE A 276 23.75 1.56 -5.38
N ALA A 277 24.25 1.56 -4.16
CA ALA A 277 25.38 0.72 -3.75
C ALA A 277 25.08 -0.78 -3.86
N THR A 278 23.85 -1.19 -3.53
CA THR A 278 23.45 -2.60 -3.56
C THR A 278 23.14 -3.12 -4.97
N ASN A 279 22.83 -2.24 -5.92
CA ASN A 279 22.53 -2.58 -7.31
C ASN A 279 23.72 -2.35 -8.27
N ASN A 280 24.80 -1.73 -7.83
CA ASN A 280 25.92 -1.23 -8.66
C ASN A 280 26.87 -2.32 -9.21
N GLN A 281 26.45 -3.59 -9.25
CA GLN A 281 27.21 -4.64 -9.93
C GLN A 281 27.10 -4.57 -11.48
N THR A 282 26.35 -3.61 -12.01
CA THR A 282 26.24 -3.26 -13.43
C THR A 282 26.05 -1.74 -13.50
N ASN A 283 26.65 -1.06 -14.52
CA ASN A 283 26.55 0.39 -14.74
C ASN A 283 25.08 0.85 -14.87
N ILE A 284 24.45 1.18 -13.76
CA ILE A 284 23.12 1.82 -13.73
C ILE A 284 23.37 3.32 -13.60
N PRO A 285 22.92 4.15 -14.54
CA PRO A 285 23.03 5.60 -14.42
C PRO A 285 22.26 6.10 -13.17
N LYS A 286 22.82 7.10 -12.45
CA LYS A 286 22.11 7.74 -11.32
C LYS A 286 20.73 8.31 -11.69
N SER A 287 20.50 8.62 -12.96
CA SER A 287 19.20 9.05 -13.49
C SER A 287 18.11 7.97 -13.40
N SER A 288 18.48 6.68 -13.41
CA SER A 288 17.52 5.57 -13.29
C SER A 288 17.01 5.38 -11.84
N LEU A 289 17.65 6.00 -10.85
CA LEU A 289 17.21 5.97 -9.45
C LEU A 289 16.04 6.91 -9.17
N ARG A 290 15.78 7.88 -10.05
CA ARG A 290 14.69 8.84 -9.94
C ARG A 290 13.38 8.36 -10.55
N VAL A 291 13.29 7.08 -10.89
CA VAL A 291 12.08 6.45 -11.46
C VAL A 291 10.87 6.62 -10.53
N THR A 292 11.10 6.69 -9.22
CA THR A 292 10.07 6.89 -8.20
C THR A 292 9.75 8.37 -7.93
N ASP A 293 10.43 9.33 -8.57
CA ASP A 293 10.08 10.74 -8.42
C ASP A 293 8.64 10.98 -8.86
N ALA A 294 7.88 11.73 -8.06
CA ALA A 294 6.45 11.99 -8.27
C ALA A 294 6.12 12.48 -9.69
N ILE A 295 7.03 13.23 -10.32
CA ILE A 295 6.86 13.72 -11.71
C ILE A 295 6.87 12.58 -12.73
N HIS A 296 7.72 11.58 -12.57
CA HIS A 296 7.81 10.44 -13.48
C HIS A 296 6.60 9.52 -13.35
N LEU A 297 6.14 9.28 -12.14
CA LEU A 297 4.89 8.54 -11.87
C LEU A 297 3.68 9.25 -12.47
N GLN A 298 3.63 10.59 -12.42
CA GLN A 298 2.59 11.40 -13.06
C GLN A 298 2.62 11.26 -14.59
N ILE A 299 3.81 11.29 -15.21
CA ILE A 299 3.97 11.12 -16.66
C ILE A 299 3.58 9.72 -17.09
N GLU A 300 4.00 8.68 -16.36
CA GLU A 300 3.63 7.28 -16.62
C GLU A 300 2.12 7.10 -16.59
N MET A 301 1.46 7.60 -15.56
CA MET A 301 0.02 7.52 -15.43
C MET A 301 -0.71 8.27 -16.54
N PHE A 302 -0.23 9.48 -16.90
CA PHE A 302 -0.76 10.24 -18.03
C PHE A 302 -0.64 9.46 -19.35
N CYS A 303 0.49 8.82 -19.60
CA CYS A 303 0.72 7.96 -20.77
C CYS A 303 -0.19 6.74 -20.76
N LYS A 304 -0.26 6.03 -19.63
CA LYS A 304 -1.04 4.81 -19.46
C LYS A 304 -2.55 5.03 -19.69
N THR A 305 -3.11 6.15 -19.22
CA THR A 305 -4.52 6.50 -19.46
C THR A 305 -4.85 6.78 -20.93
N ARG A 306 -3.82 6.99 -21.76
CA ARG A 306 -3.93 7.23 -23.21
C ARG A 306 -3.47 6.04 -24.06
N GLY A 307 -3.20 4.89 -23.42
CA GLY A 307 -2.68 3.71 -24.12
C GLY A 307 -1.24 3.90 -24.62
N LEU A 308 -0.51 4.86 -24.06
CA LEU A 308 0.90 5.13 -24.36
C LEU A 308 1.76 4.46 -23.28
N TYR A 309 2.94 4.05 -23.68
CA TYR A 309 3.95 3.49 -22.78
C TYR A 309 5.01 4.56 -22.49
N TYR A 310 5.34 4.75 -21.21
CA TYR A 310 6.42 5.63 -20.76
C TYR A 310 7.57 4.76 -20.24
N ASP A 311 8.69 4.74 -20.98
CA ASP A 311 9.85 3.94 -20.63
C ASP A 311 10.89 4.82 -19.92
N LEU A 312 11.03 4.62 -18.64
CA LEU A 312 11.99 5.33 -17.79
C LEU A 312 13.42 4.83 -17.97
N SER A 313 13.62 3.65 -18.57
CA SER A 313 14.95 3.08 -18.81
C SER A 313 15.70 3.77 -19.96
N LEU A 314 14.99 4.52 -20.80
CA LEU A 314 15.51 5.17 -22.00
C LEU A 314 15.79 6.67 -21.86
N ILE A 315 15.75 7.24 -20.64
CA ILE A 315 16.14 8.64 -20.43
C ILE A 315 17.68 8.76 -20.54
N HIS A 316 18.22 8.50 -21.72
CA HIS A 316 19.51 9.02 -22.14
C HIS A 316 19.26 10.35 -22.84
N ILE A 317 19.33 11.44 -22.08
CA ILE A 317 19.55 12.75 -22.71
C ILE A 317 20.98 12.71 -23.19
N SER A 318 21.15 12.43 -24.47
CA SER A 318 22.40 12.75 -25.16
C SER A 318 22.54 14.27 -25.17
N GLU A 319 23.59 14.80 -24.51
CA GLU A 319 24.07 16.16 -24.77
C GLU A 319 24.48 16.34 -26.23
#